data_16d5d1c4e201e847f00c70aa7ff65b4d
#
_entry.id   16d5d1c4e201e847f00c70aa7ff65b4d
#
_cell.length_a   1.000
_cell.length_b   1.000
_cell.length_c   1.000
_cell.angle_alpha   90.00
_cell.angle_beta   90.00
_cell.angle_gamma   90.00
#
_symmetry.space_group_name_H-M   'P 1'
#
loop_
_entity.id
_entity.type
_entity.pdbx_description
1 polymer ?
#
loop_
_entity_poly.entity_id
_entity_poly.type
_entity_poly.pdbx_seq_one_letter_code
_entity_poly.pdbx_strand_id
1 'polypeptide(L)'
;FNPTRSTGFAIETQQKDRVNWICLRWNAEESELVTQESINRIARKYGKTSNAYRIRVLGLPPLSDPDTLIQWDWIMDAVGRDIVPLDDDPVVIGIDVARFGDDKSIILPRHGGLVLPIREYTGLDTEQVAGWAMGAMFEYEPVYTFVDTIGLGAGVADKLRHRTTFDVVDVNVSEVPASADR
;
A
#
# COMPACT_ATOMS: atom_id res chain seq x y z
N PHE A 1 -9.37 29.41 1.24
CA PHE A 1 -8.50 28.81 0.23
C PHE A 1 -9.08 27.48 -0.26
N ASN A 2 -8.71 27.07 -1.47
CA ASN A 2 -9.05 25.74 -1.97
C ASN A 2 -7.92 24.77 -1.58
N PRO A 3 -8.18 23.73 -0.78
CA PRO A 3 -7.16 22.80 -0.33
C PRO A 3 -6.76 21.85 -1.47
N THR A 4 -5.78 22.25 -2.29
CA THR A 4 -5.34 21.45 -3.44
C THR A 4 -4.29 20.39 -3.08
N ARG A 5 -3.76 20.43 -1.85
CA ARG A 5 -2.80 19.47 -1.31
C ARG A 5 -3.33 18.87 -0.01
N SER A 6 -2.86 17.68 0.33
CA SER A 6 -3.18 16.98 1.59
C SER A 6 -2.32 17.43 2.77
N THR A 7 -1.26 18.22 2.52
CA THR A 7 -0.25 18.66 3.50
C THR A 7 0.00 20.16 3.43
N GLY A 8 0.73 20.68 4.42
CA GLY A 8 1.14 22.07 4.53
C GLY A 8 0.39 22.84 5.61
N PHE A 9 0.91 24.03 5.95
CA PHE A 9 0.43 24.85 7.07
C PHE A 9 -1.09 25.01 7.12
N ALA A 10 -1.72 25.33 5.98
CA ALA A 10 -3.17 25.52 5.93
C ALA A 10 -3.97 24.23 6.21
N ILE A 11 -3.44 23.07 5.94
CA ILE A 11 -4.05 21.78 6.29
C ILE A 11 -3.78 21.45 7.76
N GLU A 12 -2.57 21.70 8.24
CA GLU A 12 -2.21 21.50 9.65
C GLU A 12 -3.08 22.31 10.59
N THR A 13 -3.41 23.56 10.24
CA THR A 13 -4.34 24.42 11.01
C THR A 13 -5.75 23.82 11.09
N GLN A 14 -6.16 23.02 10.13
CA GLN A 14 -7.48 22.36 10.13
C GLN A 14 -7.45 20.94 10.74
N GLN A 15 -6.30 20.38 11.00
CA GLN A 15 -6.11 19.03 11.53
C GLN A 15 -5.39 19.05 12.90
N LYS A 16 -4.07 18.96 12.90
CA LYS A 16 -3.25 18.81 14.11
C LYS A 16 -3.33 20.02 15.03
N ASP A 17 -3.40 21.21 14.47
CA ASP A 17 -3.37 22.48 15.20
C ASP A 17 -4.76 23.14 15.31
N ARG A 18 -5.82 22.38 15.02
CA ARG A 18 -7.21 22.88 14.97
C ARG A 18 -7.65 23.54 16.27
N VAL A 19 -7.12 23.15 17.40
CA VAL A 19 -7.44 23.72 18.71
C VAL A 19 -7.13 25.22 18.81
N ASN A 20 -6.13 25.68 18.02
CA ASN A 20 -5.69 27.08 18.01
C ASN A 20 -6.35 27.93 16.91
N TRP A 21 -7.28 27.35 16.12
CA TRP A 21 -7.86 28.00 14.96
C TRP A 21 -9.37 27.85 14.88
N ILE A 22 -10.04 28.90 14.39
CA ILE A 22 -11.45 28.83 13.98
C ILE A 22 -11.48 28.33 12.54
N CYS A 23 -11.87 27.07 12.35
CA CYS A 23 -11.92 26.43 11.04
C CYS A 23 -13.30 26.47 10.45
N LEU A 24 -13.48 27.22 9.37
CA LEU A 24 -14.73 27.30 8.60
C LEU A 24 -14.58 26.42 7.34
N ARG A 25 -15.59 25.62 7.07
CA ARG A 25 -15.71 24.84 5.83
C ARG A 25 -16.94 25.29 5.05
N TRP A 26 -16.76 25.52 3.77
CA TRP A 26 -17.85 25.85 2.86
C TRP A 26 -18.15 24.62 2.00
N ASN A 27 -19.32 24.04 2.21
CA ASN A 27 -19.85 22.94 1.40
C ASN A 27 -20.84 23.49 0.40
N ALA A 28 -20.57 23.32 -0.90
CA ALA A 28 -21.44 23.82 -1.96
C ALA A 28 -22.82 23.12 -1.97
N GLU A 29 -22.91 21.86 -1.49
CA GLU A 29 -24.17 21.13 -1.39
C GLU A 29 -25.13 21.75 -0.34
N GLU A 30 -24.58 22.46 0.64
CA GLU A 30 -25.32 23.11 1.72
C GLU A 30 -25.55 24.61 1.46
N SER A 31 -25.05 25.14 0.34
CA SER A 31 -25.06 26.57 0.04
C SER A 31 -26.20 26.93 -0.91
N GLU A 32 -27.02 27.87 -0.50
CA GLU A 32 -28.07 28.44 -1.36
C GLU A 32 -27.53 29.28 -2.54
N LEU A 33 -26.25 29.68 -2.47
CA LEU A 33 -25.61 30.50 -3.51
C LEU A 33 -25.09 29.66 -4.67
N VAL A 34 -25.00 28.33 -4.53
CA VAL A 34 -24.47 27.41 -5.54
C VAL A 34 -25.62 26.63 -6.16
N THR A 35 -25.77 26.73 -7.47
CA THR A 35 -26.82 26.00 -8.18
C THR A 35 -26.53 24.50 -8.24
N GLN A 36 -27.58 23.69 -8.13
CA GLN A 36 -27.48 22.23 -8.26
C GLN A 36 -26.90 21.81 -9.62
N GLU A 37 -27.12 22.60 -10.67
CA GLU A 37 -26.55 22.36 -12.00
C GLU A 37 -25.01 22.43 -11.97
N SER A 38 -24.44 23.41 -11.27
CA SER A 38 -23.00 23.56 -11.10
C SER A 38 -22.39 22.37 -10.37
N ILE A 39 -23.03 21.89 -9.31
CA ILE A 39 -22.62 20.69 -8.56
C ILE A 39 -22.68 19.45 -9.46
N ASN A 40 -23.79 19.27 -10.19
CA ASN A 40 -24.00 18.14 -11.07
C ASN A 40 -22.99 18.13 -12.25
N ARG A 41 -22.57 19.30 -12.73
CA ARG A 41 -21.54 19.43 -13.76
C ARG A 41 -20.20 18.90 -13.27
N ILE A 42 -19.79 19.24 -12.03
CA ILE A 42 -18.56 18.75 -11.42
C ILE A 42 -18.67 17.24 -11.17
N ALA A 43 -19.80 16.77 -10.64
CA ALA A 43 -20.05 15.36 -10.40
C ALA A 43 -19.98 14.50 -11.67
N ARG A 44 -20.58 14.98 -12.79
CA ARG A 44 -20.53 14.29 -14.09
C ARG A 44 -19.13 14.25 -14.68
N LYS A 45 -18.35 15.34 -14.52
CA LYS A 45 -17.01 15.44 -15.11
C LYS A 45 -15.96 14.63 -14.35
N TYR A 46 -16.02 14.61 -13.02
CA TYR A 46 -14.94 14.08 -12.19
C TYR A 46 -15.37 12.91 -11.30
N GLY A 47 -16.66 12.67 -11.14
CA GLY A 47 -17.21 11.72 -10.16
C GLY A 47 -17.33 12.32 -8.76
N LYS A 48 -18.36 11.89 -8.02
CA LYS A 48 -18.62 12.38 -6.65
C LYS A 48 -17.56 11.96 -5.63
N THR A 49 -16.87 10.86 -5.87
CA THR A 49 -15.80 10.32 -5.01
C THR A 49 -14.43 10.93 -5.29
N SER A 50 -14.29 11.72 -6.36
CA SER A 50 -13.00 12.29 -6.79
C SER A 50 -12.48 13.38 -5.84
N ASN A 51 -11.15 13.54 -5.80
CA ASN A 51 -10.52 14.67 -5.13
C ASN A 51 -11.00 16.03 -5.67
N ALA A 52 -11.32 16.10 -6.97
CA ALA A 52 -11.87 17.33 -7.56
C ALA A 52 -13.22 17.69 -6.98
N TYR A 53 -14.10 16.72 -6.70
CA TYR A 53 -15.39 16.94 -6.05
C TYR A 53 -15.20 17.34 -4.58
N ARG A 54 -14.32 16.62 -3.85
CA ARG A 54 -13.99 16.94 -2.46
C ARG A 54 -13.53 18.39 -2.29
N ILE A 55 -12.61 18.85 -3.14
CA ILE A 55 -12.04 20.19 -3.06
C ILE A 55 -13.06 21.27 -3.48
N ARG A 56 -13.72 21.05 -4.62
CA ARG A 56 -14.52 22.11 -5.27
C ARG A 56 -15.97 22.17 -4.81
N VAL A 57 -16.51 21.07 -4.30
CA VAL A 57 -17.90 20.98 -3.86
C VAL A 57 -17.97 20.86 -2.34
N LEU A 58 -17.26 19.91 -1.74
CA LEU A 58 -17.36 19.66 -0.30
C LEU A 58 -16.47 20.58 0.54
N GLY A 59 -15.53 21.33 -0.05
CA GLY A 59 -14.59 22.18 0.67
C GLY A 59 -13.65 21.39 1.58
N LEU A 60 -13.33 20.15 1.19
CA LEU A 60 -12.46 19.25 1.92
C LEU A 60 -11.10 19.11 1.21
N PRO A 61 -10.01 18.86 1.94
CA PRO A 61 -8.73 18.54 1.32
C PRO A 61 -8.82 17.23 0.52
N PRO A 62 -7.93 17.04 -0.47
CA PRO A 62 -7.86 15.78 -1.21
C PRO A 62 -7.48 14.63 -0.27
N LEU A 63 -7.87 13.42 -0.61
CA LEU A 63 -7.47 12.21 0.11
C LEU A 63 -6.01 11.85 -0.13
N SER A 64 -5.50 12.22 -1.31
CA SER A 64 -4.12 12.03 -1.74
C SER A 64 -3.67 13.22 -2.59
N ASP A 65 -2.37 13.47 -2.64
CA ASP A 65 -1.83 14.48 -3.52
C ASP A 65 -1.92 14.04 -4.99
N PRO A 66 -2.01 14.98 -5.96
CA PRO A 66 -2.14 14.65 -7.38
C PRO A 66 -1.02 13.77 -7.93
N ASP A 67 0.18 13.90 -7.36
CA ASP A 67 1.40 13.20 -7.77
C ASP A 67 1.60 11.85 -7.03
N THR A 68 0.59 11.40 -6.27
CA THR A 68 0.65 10.12 -5.56
C THR A 68 0.52 8.97 -6.56
N LEU A 69 1.48 8.04 -6.56
CA LEU A 69 1.50 6.87 -7.45
C LEU A 69 0.25 5.98 -7.26
N ILE A 70 -0.16 5.77 -6.01
CA ILE A 70 -1.36 5.01 -5.64
C ILE A 70 -2.29 5.93 -4.88
N GLN A 71 -3.48 6.18 -5.40
CA GLN A 71 -4.47 7.02 -4.77
C GLN A 71 -5.02 6.37 -3.48
N TRP A 72 -5.29 7.18 -2.46
CA TRP A 72 -5.77 6.67 -1.17
C TRP A 72 -7.11 5.92 -1.26
N ASP A 73 -8.01 6.39 -2.11
CA ASP A 73 -9.29 5.74 -2.39
C ASP A 73 -9.10 4.33 -2.99
N TRP A 74 -8.11 4.14 -3.87
CA TRP A 74 -7.77 2.80 -4.39
C TRP A 74 -7.27 1.87 -3.29
N ILE A 75 -6.49 2.40 -2.34
CA ILE A 75 -6.03 1.61 -1.18
C ILE A 75 -7.24 1.20 -0.34
N MET A 76 -8.14 2.14 -0.03
CA MET A 76 -9.33 1.86 0.78
C MET A 76 -10.30 0.90 0.08
N ASP A 77 -10.47 1.03 -1.22
CA ASP A 77 -11.26 0.09 -2.03
C ASP A 77 -10.65 -1.32 -2.02
N ALA A 78 -9.32 -1.42 -2.05
CA ALA A 78 -8.62 -2.69 -1.97
C ALA A 78 -8.75 -3.34 -0.58
N VAL A 79 -8.61 -2.55 0.49
CA VAL A 79 -8.75 -3.01 1.89
C VAL A 79 -10.18 -3.48 2.18
N GLY A 80 -11.19 -2.81 1.61
CA GLY A 80 -12.61 -3.13 1.82
C GLY A 80 -13.14 -4.29 0.98
N ARG A 81 -12.31 -4.91 0.12
CA ARG A 81 -12.76 -6.04 -0.71
C ARG A 81 -12.74 -7.34 0.04
N ASP A 82 -13.84 -8.08 -0.01
CA ASP A 82 -13.86 -9.49 0.33
C ASP A 82 -13.30 -10.29 -0.85
N ILE A 83 -12.05 -10.73 -0.72
CA ILE A 83 -11.38 -11.56 -1.72
C ILE A 83 -11.43 -13.01 -1.25
N VAL A 84 -12.07 -13.85 -2.06
CA VAL A 84 -12.06 -15.30 -1.89
C VAL A 84 -11.19 -15.89 -2.99
N PRO A 85 -10.00 -16.44 -2.66
CA PRO A 85 -9.15 -17.05 -3.66
C PRO A 85 -9.83 -18.33 -4.20
N LEU A 86 -9.53 -18.68 -5.44
CA LEU A 86 -9.93 -19.95 -6.02
C LEU A 86 -8.98 -21.06 -5.55
N ASP A 87 -9.44 -22.31 -5.57
CA ASP A 87 -8.63 -23.45 -5.10
C ASP A 87 -7.35 -23.66 -5.93
N ASP A 88 -7.35 -23.25 -7.19
CA ASP A 88 -6.22 -23.33 -8.13
C ASP A 88 -5.37 -22.04 -8.20
N ASP A 89 -5.75 -21.01 -7.45
CA ASP A 89 -4.93 -19.80 -7.35
C ASP A 89 -3.57 -20.12 -6.69
N PRO A 90 -2.46 -19.61 -7.24
CA PRO A 90 -1.15 -19.89 -6.65
C PRO A 90 -0.96 -19.20 -5.30
N VAL A 91 -0.33 -19.94 -4.38
CA VAL A 91 0.24 -19.32 -3.18
C VAL A 91 1.67 -18.88 -3.49
N VAL A 92 2.01 -17.67 -3.13
CA VAL A 92 3.37 -17.12 -3.24
C VAL A 92 3.75 -16.44 -1.94
N ILE A 93 5.05 -16.40 -1.64
CA ILE A 93 5.59 -15.69 -0.47
C ILE A 93 6.56 -14.62 -0.93
N GLY A 94 6.43 -13.40 -0.40
CA GLY A 94 7.41 -12.33 -0.51
C GLY A 94 8.19 -12.19 0.80
N ILE A 95 9.51 -12.02 0.72
CA ILE A 95 10.39 -11.84 1.87
C ILE A 95 11.23 -10.59 1.68
N ASP A 96 11.12 -9.66 2.63
CA ASP A 96 11.98 -8.49 2.77
C ASP A 96 12.81 -8.65 4.05
N VAL A 97 14.15 -8.59 3.91
CA VAL A 97 15.09 -8.87 5.00
C VAL A 97 15.69 -7.57 5.51
N ALA A 98 15.31 -7.17 6.71
CA ALA A 98 15.89 -6.01 7.38
C ALA A 98 17.24 -6.32 8.03
N ARG A 99 18.07 -5.27 8.18
CA ARG A 99 19.27 -5.29 9.03
C ARG A 99 18.89 -5.20 10.51
N PHE A 100 19.89 -5.50 11.36
CA PHE A 100 19.79 -5.18 12.79
C PHE A 100 19.47 -3.69 12.99
N GLY A 101 18.46 -3.40 13.81
CA GLY A 101 17.98 -2.05 14.09
C GLY A 101 16.48 -2.02 14.29
N ASP A 102 15.88 -0.87 14.01
CA ASP A 102 14.45 -0.65 14.15
C ASP A 102 13.64 -1.17 12.95
N ASP A 103 14.32 -1.54 11.86
CA ASP A 103 13.68 -2.09 10.66
C ASP A 103 13.19 -3.52 10.90
N LYS A 104 12.11 -3.88 10.20
CA LYS A 104 11.45 -5.19 10.33
C LYS A 104 11.74 -6.07 9.12
N SER A 105 12.10 -7.32 9.37
CA SER A 105 12.00 -8.36 8.34
C SER A 105 10.54 -8.78 8.19
N ILE A 106 10.07 -8.87 6.95
CA ILE A 106 8.68 -9.16 6.61
C ILE A 106 8.60 -10.46 5.83
N ILE A 107 7.67 -11.33 6.20
CA ILE A 107 7.26 -12.48 5.42
C ILE A 107 5.78 -12.32 5.08
N LEU A 108 5.49 -12.17 3.79
CA LEU A 108 4.16 -11.86 3.27
C LEU A 108 3.67 -13.02 2.37
N PRO A 109 2.84 -13.93 2.87
CA PRO A 109 2.18 -14.92 2.04
C PRO A 109 0.95 -14.33 1.35
N ARG A 110 0.67 -14.76 0.12
CA ARG A 110 -0.49 -14.35 -0.69
C ARG A 110 -1.05 -15.55 -1.44
N HIS A 111 -2.37 -15.73 -1.36
CA HIS A 111 -3.11 -16.75 -2.12
C HIS A 111 -3.97 -16.06 -3.18
N GLY A 112 -3.65 -16.20 -4.44
CA GLY A 112 -4.29 -15.46 -5.52
C GLY A 112 -4.24 -13.94 -5.25
N GLY A 113 -5.38 -13.29 -5.12
CA GLY A 113 -5.49 -11.88 -4.75
C GLY A 113 -5.50 -11.59 -3.25
N LEU A 114 -5.66 -12.60 -2.40
CA LEU A 114 -5.78 -12.45 -0.95
C LEU A 114 -4.41 -12.42 -0.27
N VAL A 115 -4.10 -11.35 0.44
CA VAL A 115 -2.95 -11.28 1.34
C VAL A 115 -3.29 -12.03 2.63
N LEU A 116 -2.50 -13.04 2.95
CA LEU A 116 -2.62 -13.82 4.18
C LEU A 116 -1.92 -13.10 5.36
N PRO A 117 -2.05 -13.58 6.60
CA PRO A 117 -1.46 -12.91 7.75
C PRO A 117 0.04 -12.65 7.58
N ILE A 118 0.41 -11.37 7.59
CA ILE A 118 1.80 -10.91 7.46
C ILE A 118 2.54 -11.22 8.75
N ARG A 119 3.78 -11.69 8.64
CA ARG A 119 4.67 -11.92 9.77
C ARG A 119 5.76 -10.88 9.78
N GLU A 120 5.90 -10.19 10.90
CA GLU A 120 6.88 -9.11 11.10
C GLU A 120 7.84 -9.49 12.23
N TYR A 121 9.13 -9.31 11.98
CA TYR A 121 10.17 -9.65 12.95
C TYR A 121 11.21 -8.53 13.02
N THR A 122 11.65 -8.20 14.22
CA THR A 122 12.71 -7.22 14.49
C THR A 122 13.90 -7.90 15.15
N GLY A 123 15.11 -7.39 14.88
CA GLY A 123 16.33 -7.81 15.59
C GLY A 123 16.77 -9.25 15.31
N LEU A 124 16.28 -9.88 14.24
CA LEU A 124 16.70 -11.23 13.84
C LEU A 124 17.97 -11.19 12.99
N ASP A 125 18.78 -12.22 13.13
CA ASP A 125 19.85 -12.50 12.18
C ASP A 125 19.33 -13.26 10.94
N THR A 126 20.18 -13.38 9.91
CA THR A 126 19.80 -14.04 8.66
C THR A 126 19.50 -15.54 8.82
N GLU A 127 20.00 -16.18 9.86
CA GLU A 127 19.71 -17.59 10.17
C GLU A 127 18.30 -17.72 10.74
N GLN A 128 17.94 -16.84 11.66
CA GLN A 128 16.62 -16.79 12.27
C GLN A 128 15.55 -16.43 11.23
N VAL A 129 15.82 -15.42 10.37
CA VAL A 129 14.91 -15.04 9.27
C VAL A 129 14.69 -16.23 8.33
N ALA A 130 15.77 -16.93 7.93
CA ALA A 130 15.65 -18.13 7.09
C ALA A 130 14.82 -19.23 7.77
N GLY A 131 15.00 -19.43 9.08
CA GLY A 131 14.19 -20.38 9.86
C GLY A 131 12.70 -20.07 9.85
N TRP A 132 12.33 -18.81 10.10
CA TRP A 132 10.94 -18.37 10.06
C TRP A 132 10.35 -18.44 8.64
N ALA A 133 11.14 -18.08 7.62
CA ALA A 133 10.74 -18.21 6.22
C ALA A 133 10.48 -19.66 5.82
N MET A 134 11.36 -20.61 6.20
CA MET A 134 11.11 -22.03 6.00
C MET A 134 9.82 -22.50 6.67
N GLY A 135 9.56 -22.05 7.91
CA GLY A 135 8.30 -22.36 8.60
C GLY A 135 7.08 -21.90 7.80
N ALA A 136 7.12 -20.69 7.23
CA ALA A 136 6.05 -20.20 6.37
C ALA A 136 5.95 -21.00 5.05
N MET A 137 7.07 -21.38 4.43
CA MET A 137 7.09 -22.18 3.21
C MET A 137 6.46 -23.58 3.44
N PHE A 138 6.75 -24.22 4.55
CA PHE A 138 6.12 -25.50 4.90
C PHE A 138 4.64 -25.40 5.28
N GLU A 139 4.22 -24.26 5.83
CA GLU A 139 2.83 -24.04 6.20
C GLU A 139 1.93 -23.72 5.01
N TYR A 140 2.45 -22.89 4.07
CA TYR A 140 1.65 -22.38 2.96
C TYR A 140 1.93 -23.09 1.62
N GLU A 141 2.95 -23.92 1.52
CA GLU A 141 3.36 -24.66 0.33
C GLU A 141 3.38 -23.79 -0.95
N PRO A 142 4.15 -22.67 -0.97
CA PRO A 142 4.10 -21.71 -2.06
C PRO A 142 4.68 -22.30 -3.36
N VAL A 143 4.11 -21.90 -4.50
CA VAL A 143 4.69 -22.20 -5.83
C VAL A 143 6.02 -21.46 -6.01
N TYR A 144 6.09 -20.21 -5.54
CA TYR A 144 7.31 -19.40 -5.56
C TYR A 144 7.48 -18.62 -4.26
N THR A 145 8.73 -18.50 -3.81
CA THR A 145 9.15 -17.62 -2.73
C THR A 145 10.08 -16.55 -3.29
N PHE A 146 9.65 -15.30 -3.27
CA PHE A 146 10.41 -14.14 -3.75
C PHE A 146 11.17 -13.50 -2.59
N VAL A 147 12.49 -13.32 -2.73
CA VAL A 147 13.32 -12.68 -1.71
C VAL A 147 13.96 -11.43 -2.30
N ASP A 148 13.78 -10.27 -1.64
CA ASP A 148 14.58 -9.09 -1.98
C ASP A 148 16.04 -9.36 -1.61
N THR A 149 16.88 -9.50 -2.64
CA THR A 149 18.30 -9.87 -2.48
C THR A 149 19.24 -8.69 -2.34
N ILE A 150 18.71 -7.46 -2.25
CA ILE A 150 19.53 -6.29 -1.95
C ILE A 150 20.01 -6.37 -0.49
N GLY A 151 21.32 -6.44 -0.29
CA GLY A 151 21.95 -6.51 1.02
C GLY A 151 21.88 -7.91 1.66
N LEU A 152 21.20 -8.07 2.80
CA LEU A 152 21.19 -9.33 3.58
C LEU A 152 20.31 -10.43 2.97
N GLY A 153 19.37 -10.07 2.13
CA GLY A 153 18.42 -11.03 1.56
C GLY A 153 19.06 -12.10 0.69
N ALA A 154 20.16 -11.81 0.00
CA ALA A 154 20.91 -12.82 -0.77
C ALA A 154 21.34 -14.01 0.11
N GLY A 155 21.87 -13.73 1.31
CA GLY A 155 22.26 -14.78 2.25
C GLY A 155 21.09 -15.60 2.80
N VAL A 156 19.90 -15.00 2.89
CA VAL A 156 18.66 -15.71 3.27
C VAL A 156 18.19 -16.59 2.09
N ALA A 157 18.16 -16.05 0.88
CA ALA A 157 17.76 -16.78 -0.32
C ALA A 157 18.63 -18.04 -0.54
N ASP A 158 19.95 -17.92 -0.38
CA ASP A 158 20.88 -19.07 -0.50
C ASP A 158 20.57 -20.15 0.54
N LYS A 159 20.31 -19.78 1.79
CA LYS A 159 19.95 -20.74 2.84
C LYS A 159 18.64 -21.46 2.54
N LEU A 160 17.63 -20.74 2.04
CA LEU A 160 16.34 -21.32 1.67
C LEU A 160 16.51 -22.34 0.54
N ARG A 161 17.26 -22.02 -0.52
CA ARG A 161 17.56 -22.94 -1.63
C ARG A 161 18.30 -24.21 -1.18
N HIS A 162 19.22 -24.06 -0.25
CA HIS A 162 20.03 -25.21 0.22
C HIS A 162 19.26 -26.12 1.18
N ARG A 163 18.24 -25.61 1.87
CA ARG A 163 17.56 -26.33 2.95
C ARG A 163 16.13 -26.73 2.64
N THR A 164 15.59 -26.28 1.51
CA THR A 164 14.25 -26.63 1.08
C THR A 164 14.25 -27.07 -0.38
N THR A 165 13.15 -27.67 -0.80
CA THR A 165 12.90 -28.05 -2.20
C THR A 165 11.96 -27.06 -2.91
N PHE A 166 11.59 -25.97 -2.25
CA PHE A 166 10.72 -24.94 -2.82
C PHE A 166 11.50 -24.03 -3.77
N ASP A 167 10.81 -23.49 -4.76
CA ASP A 167 11.37 -22.54 -5.71
C ASP A 167 11.58 -21.17 -5.06
N VAL A 168 12.84 -20.76 -4.95
CA VAL A 168 13.25 -19.45 -4.38
C VAL A 168 13.76 -18.55 -5.49
N VAL A 169 13.10 -17.41 -5.68
CA VAL A 169 13.39 -16.44 -6.74
C VAL A 169 14.01 -15.18 -6.13
N ASP A 170 15.14 -14.76 -6.68
CA ASP A 170 15.78 -13.51 -6.32
C ASP A 170 15.02 -12.33 -6.94
N VAL A 171 14.77 -11.31 -6.14
CA VAL A 171 14.24 -10.03 -6.61
C VAL A 171 15.30 -8.96 -6.36
N ASN A 172 15.79 -8.37 -7.43
CA ASN A 172 16.72 -7.25 -7.35
C ASN A 172 16.03 -6.03 -7.98
N VAL A 173 15.49 -5.15 -7.16
CA VAL A 173 14.73 -3.95 -7.63
C VAL A 173 15.62 -2.90 -8.31
N SER A 174 16.95 -3.06 -8.29
CA SER A 174 17.89 -2.22 -9.03
C SER A 174 18.13 -2.69 -10.47
N GLU A 175 17.67 -3.87 -10.82
CA GLU A 175 17.79 -4.40 -12.19
C GLU A 175 16.72 -3.80 -13.11
N VAL A 176 17.12 -3.57 -14.37
CA VAL A 176 16.17 -3.16 -15.40
C VAL A 176 15.29 -4.36 -15.73
N PRO A 177 13.94 -4.21 -15.81
CA PRO A 177 13.06 -5.30 -16.19
C PRO A 177 13.50 -5.95 -17.51
N ALA A 178 13.51 -7.27 -17.57
CA ALA A 178 13.93 -8.02 -18.74
C ALA A 178 13.07 -7.78 -19.99
N SER A 179 11.85 -7.27 -19.81
CA SER A 179 11.00 -6.75 -20.88
C SER A 179 10.35 -5.44 -20.43
N ALA A 180 10.58 -4.38 -21.21
CA ALA A 180 9.83 -3.13 -21.11
C ALA A 180 8.41 -3.29 -21.72
N ASP A 181 7.77 -4.40 -21.48
CA ASP A 181 6.47 -4.74 -22.04
C ASP A 181 5.36 -4.44 -21.03
N ARG A 182 4.68 -3.36 -21.19
CA ARG A 182 3.64 -2.77 -22.06
C ARG A 182 2.50 -2.33 -21.22
#